data_ab743be398ce8fd21ecb3b92111b26be
#
_entry.id   ab743be398ce8fd21ecb3b92111b26be
#
_cell.length_a   1.000
_cell.length_b   1.000
_cell.length_c   1.000
_cell.angle_alpha   90.00
_cell.angle_beta   90.00
_cell.angle_gamma   90.00
#
_symmetry.space_group_name_H-M   'P 1'
#
loop_
_entity.id
_entity.type
_entity.pdbx_description
1 polymer ?
#
loop_
_entity_poly.entity_id
_entity_poly.type
_entity_poly.pdbx_seq_one_letter_code
_entity_poly.pdbx_strand_id
1 'polypeptide(L)'
;MDNCIFCRIIAYNAPAALLYEDDELIAIEDIHPVARVHMLVIPRRHITSLNELNSGDETLVARMVTVARKLALEHLGADPHYRLVINTGADAGQSVFHLHLHVIAGRPLVDRLITRGLR
;
A
#
# COMPACT_ATOMS: atom_id res chain seq x y z
N MET A 1 0.82 -17.22 9.19
CA MET A 1 0.55 -16.32 8.03
C MET A 1 1.35 -16.71 6.79
N ASP A 2 1.69 -17.99 6.69
CA ASP A 2 2.56 -18.47 5.60
C ASP A 2 1.94 -18.33 4.22
N ASN A 3 0.62 -18.27 4.14
CA ASN A 3 -0.10 -18.07 2.89
C ASN A 3 -0.34 -16.60 2.53
N CYS A 4 0.12 -15.66 3.36
CA CYS A 4 0.01 -14.24 3.07
C CYS A 4 1.30 -13.78 2.36
N ILE A 5 1.17 -13.32 1.11
CA ILE A 5 2.34 -12.87 0.35
C ILE A 5 3.04 -11.69 1.03
N PHE A 6 2.30 -10.77 1.65
CA PHE A 6 2.91 -9.63 2.32
C PHE A 6 3.63 -10.05 3.61
N CYS A 7 3.07 -11.00 4.36
CA CYS A 7 3.78 -11.55 5.52
C CYS A 7 5.09 -12.22 5.11
N ARG A 8 5.09 -12.91 3.96
CA ARG A 8 6.31 -13.55 3.44
C ARG A 8 7.34 -12.51 3.00
N ILE A 9 6.91 -11.44 2.36
CA ILE A 9 7.81 -10.34 1.97
C ILE A 9 8.38 -9.66 3.22
N ILE A 10 7.57 -9.41 4.22
CA ILE A 10 7.98 -8.80 5.48
C ILE A 10 9.02 -9.66 6.19
N ALA A 11 8.88 -10.98 6.11
CA ALA A 11 9.82 -11.94 6.69
C ALA A 11 11.04 -12.20 5.80
N TYR A 12 11.16 -11.51 4.67
CA TYR A 12 12.22 -11.69 3.68
C TYR A 12 12.25 -13.09 3.06
N ASN A 13 11.09 -13.75 3.01
CA ASN A 13 10.91 -15.08 2.42
C ASN A 13 10.28 -15.04 1.03
N ALA A 14 10.02 -13.87 0.51
CA ALA A 14 9.54 -13.66 -0.86
C ALA A 14 10.14 -12.38 -1.40
N PRO A 15 10.45 -12.32 -2.72
CA PRO A 15 11.08 -11.14 -3.30
C PRO A 15 10.11 -9.98 -3.44
N ALA A 16 10.64 -8.76 -3.29
CA ALA A 16 9.91 -7.52 -3.57
C ALA A 16 10.92 -6.39 -3.79
N ALA A 17 10.52 -5.39 -4.56
CA ALA A 17 11.29 -4.16 -4.69
C ALA A 17 10.99 -3.28 -3.48
N LEU A 18 11.84 -3.37 -2.47
CA LEU A 18 11.65 -2.67 -1.20
C LEU A 18 12.06 -1.20 -1.35
N LEU A 19 11.14 -0.29 -1.02
CA LEU A 19 11.33 1.16 -1.13
C LEU A 19 11.57 1.83 0.22
N TYR A 20 11.06 1.25 1.28
CA TYR A 20 11.10 1.83 2.62
C TYR A 20 10.84 0.73 3.65
N GLU A 21 11.45 0.83 4.81
CA GLU A 21 11.09 0.00 5.95
C GLU A 21 11.45 0.68 7.26
N ASP A 22 10.60 0.45 8.25
CA ASP A 22 10.84 0.81 9.63
C ASP A 22 10.26 -0.27 10.54
N ASP A 23 10.14 0.02 11.85
CA ASP A 23 9.67 -0.98 12.83
C ASP A 23 8.23 -1.41 12.60
N GLU A 24 7.40 -0.57 11.98
CA GLU A 24 5.97 -0.81 11.84
C GLU A 24 5.51 -1.03 10.40
N LEU A 25 6.23 -0.48 9.43
CA LEU A 25 5.79 -0.42 8.05
C LEU A 25 6.89 -0.85 7.09
N ILE A 26 6.46 -1.38 5.94
CA ILE A 26 7.31 -1.48 4.76
C ILE A 26 6.60 -0.79 3.60
N ALA A 27 7.36 -0.45 2.57
CA ALA A 27 6.77 -0.05 1.30
C ALA A 27 7.50 -0.75 0.16
N ILE A 28 6.75 -1.17 -0.84
CA ILE A 28 7.26 -1.91 -1.99
C ILE A 28 6.66 -1.36 -3.27
N GLU A 29 7.27 -1.67 -4.42
CA GLU A 29 6.63 -1.47 -5.71
C GLU A 29 5.60 -2.56 -5.95
N ASP A 30 4.43 -2.17 -6.49
CA ASP A 30 3.42 -3.15 -6.90
C ASP A 30 3.91 -3.87 -8.17
N ILE A 31 3.86 -5.20 -8.17
CA ILE A 31 4.32 -6.00 -9.31
C ILE A 31 3.30 -6.02 -10.45
N HIS A 32 2.09 -5.53 -10.21
CA HIS A 32 1.03 -5.38 -11.23
C HIS A 32 0.58 -3.93 -11.28
N PRO A 33 1.49 -2.99 -11.66
CA PRO A 33 1.18 -1.58 -11.56
C PRO A 33 0.05 -1.16 -12.51
N VAL A 34 -0.83 -0.30 -12.00
CA VAL A 34 -1.92 0.29 -12.81
C VAL A 34 -1.54 1.66 -13.36
N ALA A 35 -0.38 2.19 -12.94
CA ALA A 35 0.17 3.45 -13.41
C ALA A 35 1.70 3.37 -13.37
N ARG A 36 2.37 4.38 -13.93
CA ARG A 36 3.84 4.39 -13.97
C ARG A 36 4.47 4.32 -12.58
N VAL A 37 3.85 4.96 -11.61
CA VAL A 37 4.24 4.88 -10.21
C VAL A 37 3.10 4.20 -9.45
N HIS A 38 3.39 3.06 -8.85
CA HIS A 38 2.41 2.32 -8.07
C HIS A 38 3.14 1.63 -6.93
N MET A 39 3.01 2.20 -5.74
CA MET A 39 3.68 1.73 -4.54
C MET A 39 2.64 1.25 -3.53
N LEU A 40 3.07 0.37 -2.64
CA LEU A 40 2.23 -0.15 -1.56
C LEU A 40 2.90 0.17 -0.23
N VAL A 41 2.15 0.73 0.71
CA VAL A 41 2.57 0.90 2.11
C VAL A 41 1.83 -0.13 2.94
N ILE A 42 2.56 -0.96 3.67
CA ILE A 42 2.06 -2.19 4.27
C ILE A 42 2.51 -2.27 5.74
N PRO A 43 1.58 -2.44 6.69
CA PRO A 43 1.98 -2.70 8.09
C PRO A 43 2.67 -4.05 8.21
N ARG A 44 3.71 -4.12 9.05
CA ARG A 44 4.35 -5.40 9.35
C ARG A 44 3.40 -6.35 10.08
N ARG A 45 2.58 -5.80 10.98
CA ARG A 45 1.57 -6.59 11.67
C ARG A 45 0.49 -7.02 10.68
N HIS A 46 0.13 -8.30 10.70
CA HIS A 46 -0.92 -8.81 9.83
C HIS A 46 -2.29 -8.33 10.34
N ILE A 47 -2.84 -7.33 9.67
CA ILE A 47 -4.20 -6.84 9.87
C ILE A 47 -4.91 -7.08 8.55
N THR A 48 -6.03 -7.78 8.59
CA THR A 48 -6.71 -8.21 7.36
C THR A 48 -7.17 -7.02 6.50
N SER A 49 -7.79 -6.02 7.14
CA SER A 49 -8.30 -4.83 6.47
C SER A 49 -8.58 -3.74 7.50
N LEU A 50 -9.07 -2.59 7.04
CA LEU A 50 -9.50 -1.52 7.94
C LEU A 50 -10.55 -2.00 8.95
N ASN A 51 -11.36 -2.98 8.59
CA ASN A 51 -12.42 -3.48 9.48
C ASN A 51 -11.87 -4.20 10.72
N GLU A 52 -10.61 -4.62 10.69
CA GLU A 52 -9.98 -5.33 11.80
C GLU A 52 -9.14 -4.41 12.69
N LEU A 53 -9.19 -3.10 12.47
CA LEU A 53 -8.45 -2.15 13.30
C LEU A 53 -9.06 -2.05 14.69
N ASN A 54 -8.19 -1.93 15.69
CA ASN A 54 -8.55 -1.65 17.07
C ASN A 54 -8.42 -0.15 17.34
N SER A 55 -8.96 0.31 18.47
CA SER A 55 -8.95 1.73 18.82
C SER A 55 -7.54 2.34 18.91
N GLY A 56 -6.52 1.53 19.19
CA GLY A 56 -5.13 1.99 19.25
C GLY A 56 -4.43 2.06 17.89
N ASP A 57 -5.08 1.63 16.82
CA ASP A 57 -4.46 1.51 15.50
C ASP A 57 -4.58 2.76 14.64
N GLU A 58 -5.23 3.81 15.13
CA GLU A 58 -5.38 5.06 14.39
C GLU A 58 -4.03 5.67 14.04
N THR A 59 -3.06 5.61 14.95
CA THR A 59 -1.72 6.12 14.72
C THR A 59 -0.99 5.33 13.64
N LEU A 60 -1.25 4.04 13.52
CA LEU A 60 -0.68 3.21 12.46
C LEU A 60 -1.16 3.68 11.09
N VAL A 61 -2.45 3.93 10.94
CA VAL A 61 -3.01 4.42 9.67
C VAL A 61 -2.46 5.80 9.34
N ALA A 62 -2.36 6.68 10.33
CA ALA A 62 -1.76 7.99 10.16
C ALA A 62 -0.30 7.87 9.66
N ARG A 63 0.46 6.94 10.22
CA ARG A 63 1.83 6.70 9.77
C ARG A 63 1.89 6.16 8.35
N MET A 64 0.95 5.31 7.96
CA MET A 64 0.87 4.82 6.59
C MET A 64 0.72 5.98 5.59
N VAL A 65 -0.15 6.93 5.90
CA VAL A 65 -0.34 8.13 5.07
C VAL A 65 0.91 9.00 5.06
N THR A 66 1.56 9.17 6.22
CA THR A 66 2.78 9.97 6.32
C THR A 66 3.91 9.36 5.49
N VAL A 67 4.08 8.04 5.53
CA VAL A 67 5.08 7.33 4.71
C VAL A 67 4.74 7.44 3.23
N ALA A 68 3.47 7.30 2.87
CA ALA A 68 3.03 7.47 1.49
C ALA A 68 3.36 8.87 0.95
N ARG A 69 3.12 9.91 1.75
CA ARG A 69 3.48 11.28 1.39
C ARG A 69 4.99 11.43 1.20
N LYS A 70 5.78 10.88 2.10
CA LYS A 70 7.25 10.91 2.01
C LYS A 70 7.74 10.27 0.71
N LEU A 71 7.21 9.10 0.37
CA LEU A 71 7.57 8.39 -0.85
C LEU A 71 7.15 9.17 -2.10
N ALA A 72 5.98 9.79 -2.08
CA ALA A 72 5.52 10.62 -3.18
C ALA A 72 6.47 11.79 -3.42
N LEU A 73 6.90 12.47 -2.35
CA LEU A 73 7.86 13.57 -2.46
C LEU A 73 9.21 13.10 -3.02
N GLU A 74 9.68 11.93 -2.58
CA GLU A 74 10.95 11.38 -3.03
C GLU A 74 10.92 10.94 -4.50
N HIS A 75 9.80 10.40 -4.97
CA HIS A 75 9.71 9.80 -6.30
C HIS A 75 9.13 10.72 -7.36
N LEU A 76 8.38 11.75 -6.96
CA LEU A 76 7.62 12.59 -7.89
C LEU A 76 8.02 14.08 -7.87
N GLY A 77 8.93 14.47 -6.96
CA GLY A 77 9.41 15.84 -6.86
C GLY A 77 8.64 16.70 -5.89
N ALA A 78 8.87 18.02 -5.94
CA ALA A 78 8.45 18.96 -4.90
C ALA A 78 6.93 19.24 -4.87
N ASP A 79 6.24 18.99 -5.97
CA ASP A 79 4.78 19.19 -6.05
C ASP A 79 4.14 17.90 -6.58
N PRO A 80 4.15 16.83 -5.78
CA PRO A 80 3.70 15.52 -6.27
C PRO A 80 2.19 15.46 -6.42
N HIS A 81 1.74 14.88 -7.53
CA HIS A 81 0.33 14.57 -7.76
C HIS A 81 0.17 13.06 -7.65
N TYR A 82 -0.63 12.61 -6.72
CA TYR A 82 -0.80 11.18 -6.46
C TYR A 82 -2.15 10.89 -5.84
N ARG A 83 -2.55 9.65 -5.90
CA ARG A 83 -3.80 9.18 -5.30
C ARG A 83 -3.49 8.06 -4.31
N LEU A 84 -4.16 8.10 -3.17
CA LEU A 84 -4.08 7.06 -2.16
C LEU A 84 -5.38 6.26 -2.16
N VAL A 85 -5.26 4.93 -2.13
CA VAL A 85 -6.42 4.04 -2.12
C VAL A 85 -6.19 2.92 -1.11
N ILE A 86 -7.18 2.67 -0.26
CA ILE A 86 -7.25 1.48 0.58
C ILE A 86 -8.54 0.76 0.21
N ASN A 87 -8.43 -0.45 -0.33
CA ASN A 87 -9.59 -1.30 -0.58
C ASN A 87 -9.87 -2.15 0.65
N THR A 88 -11.12 -2.22 1.06
CA THR A 88 -11.55 -2.97 2.24
C THR A 88 -12.63 -3.97 1.84
N GLY A 89 -12.30 -5.25 1.91
CA GLY A 89 -13.20 -6.33 1.55
C GLY A 89 -13.14 -6.71 0.07
N ALA A 90 -13.56 -7.94 -0.22
CA ALA A 90 -13.47 -8.51 -1.56
C ALA A 90 -14.30 -7.72 -2.59
N ASP A 91 -15.50 -7.30 -2.21
CA ASP A 91 -16.40 -6.58 -3.13
C ASP A 91 -15.89 -5.17 -3.46
N ALA A 92 -14.99 -4.63 -2.64
CA ALA A 92 -14.35 -3.34 -2.90
C ALA A 92 -13.04 -3.48 -3.68
N GLY A 93 -12.64 -4.70 -4.05
CA GLY A 93 -11.46 -4.96 -4.84
C GLY A 93 -10.23 -5.41 -4.06
N GLN A 94 -10.36 -5.64 -2.75
CA GLN A 94 -9.25 -6.18 -1.98
C GLN A 94 -9.05 -7.65 -2.34
N SER A 95 -7.87 -8.01 -2.82
CA SER A 95 -7.53 -9.40 -3.17
C SER A 95 -6.42 -9.97 -2.30
N VAL A 96 -5.61 -9.15 -1.67
CA VAL A 96 -4.64 -9.56 -0.65
C VAL A 96 -5.17 -9.11 0.69
N PHE A 97 -5.46 -10.07 1.58
CA PHE A 97 -6.11 -9.80 2.86
C PHE A 97 -5.10 -9.52 3.95
N HIS A 98 -4.31 -8.52 3.69
CA HIS A 98 -3.36 -7.88 4.58
C HIS A 98 -3.41 -6.40 4.23
N LEU A 99 -3.80 -5.56 5.19
CA LEU A 99 -3.99 -4.12 4.99
C LEU A 99 -2.84 -3.51 4.21
N HIS A 100 -3.16 -2.73 3.17
CA HIS A 100 -2.17 -2.01 2.39
C HIS A 100 -2.78 -0.77 1.75
N LEU A 101 -1.94 0.25 1.59
CA LEU A 101 -2.30 1.53 1.01
C LEU A 101 -1.60 1.67 -0.33
N HIS A 102 -2.38 1.84 -1.40
CA HIS A 102 -1.85 2.10 -2.73
C HIS A 102 -1.49 3.56 -2.89
N VAL A 103 -0.30 3.83 -3.46
CA VAL A 103 0.12 5.16 -3.91
C VAL A 103 0.24 5.10 -5.42
N ILE A 104 -0.60 5.84 -6.13
CA ILE A 104 -0.74 5.74 -7.58
C ILE A 104 -0.49 7.10 -8.19
N ALA A 105 0.42 7.16 -9.18
CA ALA A 105 0.80 8.42 -9.83
C ALA A 105 1.51 8.18 -11.16
N GLY A 106 1.90 9.26 -11.81
CA GLY A 106 2.75 9.23 -12.99
C GLY A 106 2.03 9.50 -14.29
N ARG A 107 0.70 9.66 -14.25
CA ARG A 107 -0.13 10.07 -15.39
C ARG A 107 -1.48 10.57 -14.86
N PRO A 108 -2.26 11.30 -15.68
CA PRO A 108 -3.62 11.63 -15.28
C PRO A 108 -4.42 10.39 -14.93
N LEU A 109 -5.09 10.41 -13.78
CA LEU A 109 -5.88 9.29 -13.29
C LEU A 109 -7.35 9.56 -13.55
N VAL A 110 -8.06 8.55 -14.08
CA VAL A 110 -9.50 8.56 -14.29
C VAL A 110 -10.16 7.56 -13.36
N ASP A 111 -11.43 7.77 -13.02
CA ASP A 111 -12.10 6.98 -12.00
C ASP A 111 -12.10 5.48 -12.29
N ARG A 112 -12.31 5.08 -13.54
CA ARG A 112 -12.30 3.67 -13.91
C ARG A 112 -10.95 2.98 -13.74
N LEU A 113 -9.86 3.74 -13.65
CA LEU A 113 -8.55 3.18 -13.40
C LEU A 113 -8.48 2.55 -12.01
N ILE A 114 -9.21 3.12 -11.05
CA ILE A 114 -9.22 2.64 -9.67
C ILE A 114 -9.95 1.31 -9.55
N THR A 115 -10.96 1.09 -10.39
CA THR A 115 -11.77 -0.13 -10.33
C THR A 115 -11.21 -1.29 -11.14
N ARG A 116 -10.13 -1.07 -11.90
CA ARG A 116 -9.53 -2.09 -12.75
C ARG A 116 -8.09 -2.38 -12.34
N GLY A 117 -7.84 -3.64 -11.99
CA GLY A 117 -6.49 -4.15 -11.72
C GLY A 117 -5.89 -3.74 -10.40
N LEU A 118 -6.58 -2.98 -9.59
CA LEU A 118 -6.11 -2.55 -8.29
C LEU A 118 -6.37 -3.67 -7.27
N ARG A 119 -5.34 -4.17 -6.66
CA ARG A 119 -5.40 -5.32 -5.76
C ARG A 119 -5.23 -4.94 -4.32
#